data_90add2830a59cea513a964911d953dc5
#
_entry.id   90add2830a59cea513a964911d953dc5
#
_cell.length_a   1.000
_cell.length_b   1.000
_cell.length_c   1.000
_cell.angle_alpha   90.00
_cell.angle_beta   90.00
_cell.angle_gamma   90.00
#
_symmetry.space_group_name_H-M   'P 1'
#
loop_
_entity.id
_entity.type
_entity.pdbx_description
1 polymer ?
#
loop_
_entity_poly.entity_id
_entity_poly.type
_entity_poly.pdbx_seq_one_letter_code
_entity_poly.pdbx_strand_id
1 'polypeptide(L)'
;VAGLIDEGFSSAYGCEMLELFQAPVRCALSRYHPLASKKILTASDLAGEKLLLLKRSGFKRIDALRADISRNWPEVEIVDFPFYDITVFNRCETQGCLLMTIENWDNVHPLLKTLPVEWDYTLPFGLMFSPNPSPQVLAFLKAVKKITNAKPL
;
A
#
# COMPACT_ATOMS: atom_id res chain seq x y z
N VAL A 1 -1.53 -14.97 -6.34
CA VAL A 1 -0.59 -13.91 -5.94
C VAL A 1 -1.16 -13.18 -4.74
N ALA A 2 -0.34 -12.86 -3.73
CA ALA A 2 -0.73 -12.06 -2.58
C ALA A 2 -0.27 -10.61 -2.75
N GLY A 3 -1.09 -9.64 -2.38
CA GLY A 3 -0.76 -8.22 -2.48
C GLY A 3 -1.94 -7.29 -2.20
N LEU A 4 -1.75 -6.02 -2.49
CA LEU A 4 -2.86 -5.08 -2.53
C LEU A 4 -3.84 -5.50 -3.63
N ILE A 5 -5.10 -5.52 -3.31
CA ILE A 5 -6.17 -5.88 -4.23
C ILE A 5 -7.09 -4.69 -4.46
N ASP A 6 -7.75 -4.65 -5.62
CA ASP A 6 -8.68 -3.59 -5.99
C ASP A 6 -9.75 -4.14 -6.92
N GLU A 7 -10.99 -3.71 -6.75
CA GLU A 7 -12.13 -4.14 -7.57
C GLU A 7 -11.90 -3.93 -9.07
N GLY A 8 -11.10 -2.94 -9.45
CA GLY A 8 -10.71 -2.68 -10.83
C GLY A 8 -9.88 -3.80 -11.47
N PHE A 9 -9.16 -4.60 -10.67
CA PHE A 9 -8.34 -5.71 -11.18
C PHE A 9 -9.17 -6.86 -11.76
N SER A 10 -10.30 -7.20 -11.14
CA SER A 10 -11.17 -8.25 -11.65
C SER A 10 -11.56 -7.97 -13.10
N SER A 11 -11.96 -6.73 -13.38
CA SER A 11 -12.34 -6.30 -14.72
C SER A 11 -11.15 -6.15 -15.68
N ALA A 12 -10.01 -5.65 -15.21
CA ALA A 12 -8.85 -5.34 -16.04
C ALA A 12 -8.02 -6.58 -16.39
N TYR A 13 -7.90 -7.53 -15.47
CA TYR A 13 -7.02 -8.69 -15.58
C TYR A 13 -7.74 -10.04 -15.58
N GLY A 14 -9.07 -10.04 -15.49
CA GLY A 14 -9.87 -11.26 -15.50
C GLY A 14 -9.51 -12.20 -14.35
N CYS A 15 -9.28 -11.66 -13.16
CA CYS A 15 -8.93 -12.45 -11.97
C CYS A 15 -10.02 -12.36 -10.91
N GLU A 16 -10.09 -13.39 -10.08
CA GLU A 16 -10.87 -13.40 -8.84
C GLU A 16 -10.02 -12.93 -7.68
N MET A 17 -10.66 -12.40 -6.64
CA MET A 17 -9.99 -11.87 -5.47
C MET A 17 -10.62 -12.37 -4.17
N LEU A 18 -9.76 -12.55 -3.16
CA LEU A 18 -10.15 -12.87 -1.80
C LEU A 18 -9.47 -11.87 -0.87
N GLU A 19 -10.26 -10.96 -0.30
CA GLU A 19 -9.74 -10.05 0.73
C GLU A 19 -9.42 -10.83 2.00
N LEU A 20 -8.22 -10.58 2.54
CA LEU A 20 -7.77 -11.16 3.80
C LEU A 20 -7.95 -10.19 4.97
N PHE A 21 -7.57 -8.93 4.77
CA PHE A 21 -7.68 -7.86 5.75
C PHE A 21 -7.54 -6.47 5.11
N GLN A 22 -7.91 -5.45 5.88
CA GLN A 22 -7.64 -4.06 5.55
C GLN A 22 -6.29 -3.67 6.17
N ALA A 23 -5.32 -3.35 5.31
CA ALA A 23 -3.98 -2.96 5.72
C ALA A 23 -3.93 -1.46 6.00
N PRO A 24 -3.54 -1.01 7.21
CA PRO A 24 -3.33 0.41 7.48
C PRO A 24 -2.29 1.02 6.55
N VAL A 25 -2.61 2.18 5.97
CA VAL A 25 -1.68 2.95 5.14
C VAL A 25 -0.68 3.67 6.05
N ARG A 26 0.59 3.53 5.74
CA ARG A 26 1.72 4.10 6.48
C ARG A 26 2.67 4.81 5.53
N CYS A 27 3.65 5.51 6.08
CA CYS A 27 4.75 6.09 5.32
C CYS A 27 6.07 5.41 5.70
N ALA A 28 6.80 4.93 4.69
CA ALA A 28 8.19 4.55 4.84
C ALA A 28 9.10 5.74 4.54
N LEU A 29 10.22 5.81 5.23
CA LEU A 29 11.26 6.83 5.06
C LEU A 29 12.62 6.27 5.43
N SER A 30 13.69 6.91 4.97
CA SER A 30 15.05 6.52 5.35
C SER A 30 15.22 6.55 6.87
N ARG A 31 15.95 5.57 7.42
CA ARG A 31 16.34 5.58 8.85
C ARG A 31 17.14 6.83 9.25
N TYR A 32 17.73 7.51 8.27
CA TYR A 32 18.49 8.76 8.46
C TYR A 32 17.66 10.01 8.22
N HIS A 33 16.37 9.88 7.85
CA HIS A 33 15.49 11.01 7.65
C HIS A 33 15.23 11.73 8.99
N PRO A 34 15.12 13.09 9.01
CA PRO A 34 14.82 13.83 10.25
C PRO A 34 13.58 13.33 11.00
N LEU A 35 12.56 12.90 10.28
CA LEU A 35 11.34 12.35 10.85
C LEU A 35 11.46 10.92 11.39
N ALA A 36 12.57 10.23 11.16
CA ALA A 36 12.75 8.82 11.58
C ALA A 36 12.75 8.61 13.09
N SER A 37 13.02 9.66 13.87
CA SER A 37 12.95 9.63 15.34
C SER A 37 11.53 9.64 15.89
N LYS A 38 10.54 10.00 15.07
CA LYS A 38 9.13 10.05 15.46
C LYS A 38 8.54 8.66 15.63
N LYS A 39 7.45 8.58 16.38
CA LYS A 39 6.62 7.36 16.54
C LYS A 39 5.42 7.36 15.62
N ILE A 40 4.90 8.55 15.30
CA ILE A 40 3.78 8.77 14.40
C ILE A 40 4.02 10.07 13.63
N LEU A 41 3.62 10.12 12.37
CA LEU A 41 3.68 11.31 11.53
C LEU A 41 2.34 12.05 11.57
N THR A 42 2.41 13.37 11.61
CA THR A 42 1.25 14.27 11.58
C THR A 42 1.15 14.96 10.22
N ALA A 43 0.04 15.65 9.97
CA ALA A 43 -0.12 16.51 8.79
C ALA A 43 1.02 17.54 8.66
N SER A 44 1.40 18.15 9.78
CA SER A 44 2.50 19.12 9.81
C SER A 44 3.86 18.54 9.46
N ASP A 45 4.06 17.26 9.76
CA ASP A 45 5.31 16.56 9.41
C ASP A 45 5.40 16.27 7.91
N LEU A 46 4.26 16.06 7.26
CA LEU A 46 4.20 15.78 5.84
C LEU A 46 4.22 17.04 4.98
N ALA A 47 3.93 18.21 5.57
CA ALA A 47 3.93 19.48 4.86
C ALA A 47 5.32 19.80 4.30
N GLY A 48 5.40 20.05 2.99
CA GLY A 48 6.66 20.31 2.28
C GLY A 48 7.48 19.07 1.95
N GLU A 49 7.05 17.88 2.37
CA GLU A 49 7.71 16.63 2.04
C GLU A 49 7.24 16.08 0.68
N LYS A 50 8.13 15.31 0.02
CA LYS A 50 7.80 14.56 -1.19
C LYS A 50 7.26 13.19 -0.82
N LEU A 51 6.01 12.94 -1.13
CA LEU A 51 5.36 11.65 -0.92
C LEU A 51 5.32 10.86 -2.23
N LEU A 52 6.12 9.81 -2.32
CA LEU A 52 6.05 8.84 -3.39
C LEU A 52 4.72 8.07 -3.28
N LEU A 53 3.90 8.15 -4.30
CA LEU A 53 2.58 7.54 -4.36
C LEU A 53 2.39 6.85 -5.71
N LEU A 54 1.78 5.66 -5.69
CA LEU A 54 1.50 4.93 -6.91
C LEU A 54 0.71 5.82 -7.89
N LYS A 55 1.17 5.91 -9.14
CA LYS A 55 0.50 6.71 -10.17
C LYS A 55 -0.94 6.25 -10.38
N ARG A 56 -1.78 7.11 -10.88
CA ARG A 56 -3.15 6.74 -11.29
C ARG A 56 -3.10 5.59 -12.27
N SER A 57 -3.75 4.50 -11.95
CA SER A 57 -3.66 3.25 -12.70
C SER A 57 -4.97 2.45 -12.74
N GLY A 58 -6.07 3.06 -12.29
CA GLY A 58 -7.35 2.38 -12.16
C GLY A 58 -7.52 1.61 -10.84
N PHE A 59 -6.57 1.72 -9.92
CA PHE A 59 -6.76 1.31 -8.53
C PHE A 59 -7.69 2.31 -7.84
N LYS A 60 -8.96 2.00 -7.79
CA LYS A 60 -9.98 2.92 -7.28
C LYS A 60 -9.68 3.42 -5.86
N ARG A 61 -9.22 2.52 -5.00
CA ARG A 61 -8.89 2.84 -3.60
C ARG A 61 -7.68 3.76 -3.49
N ILE A 62 -6.62 3.50 -4.25
CA ILE A 62 -5.41 4.35 -4.28
C ILE A 62 -5.71 5.69 -4.95
N ASP A 63 -6.49 5.70 -6.01
CA ASP A 63 -6.88 6.94 -6.68
C ASP A 63 -7.77 7.81 -5.78
N ALA A 64 -8.67 7.21 -4.98
CA ALA A 64 -9.46 7.90 -3.97
C ALA A 64 -8.58 8.45 -2.84
N LEU A 65 -7.65 7.65 -2.31
CA LEU A 65 -6.67 8.06 -1.32
C LEU A 65 -5.83 9.26 -1.81
N ARG A 66 -5.35 9.19 -3.05
CA ARG A 66 -4.61 10.29 -3.69
C ARG A 66 -5.44 11.58 -3.74
N ALA A 67 -6.68 11.48 -4.18
CA ALA A 67 -7.57 12.65 -4.27
C ALA A 67 -7.83 13.27 -2.89
N ASP A 68 -7.95 12.44 -1.88
CA ASP A 68 -8.20 12.86 -0.51
C ASP A 68 -6.97 13.52 0.12
N ILE A 69 -5.79 12.95 -0.07
CA ILE A 69 -4.52 13.56 0.33
C ILE A 69 -4.34 14.93 -0.37
N SER A 70 -4.56 15.01 -1.68
CA SER A 70 -4.44 16.28 -2.42
C SER A 70 -5.40 17.35 -1.93
N ARG A 71 -6.57 16.96 -1.43
CA ARG A 71 -7.58 17.90 -0.91
C ARG A 71 -7.29 18.35 0.51
N ASN A 72 -6.98 17.41 1.39
CA ASN A 72 -6.89 17.66 2.83
C ASN A 72 -5.47 18.03 3.27
N TRP A 73 -4.46 17.72 2.43
CA TRP A 73 -3.05 17.87 2.72
C TRP A 73 -2.32 18.52 1.53
N PRO A 74 -2.76 19.74 1.11
CA PRO A 74 -2.30 20.36 -0.14
C PRO A 74 -0.82 20.73 -0.17
N GLU A 75 -0.17 20.78 1.01
CA GLU A 75 1.25 21.08 1.14
C GLU A 75 2.15 19.85 0.94
N VAL A 76 1.57 18.66 0.78
CA VAL A 76 2.30 17.42 0.46
C VAL A 76 2.55 17.36 -1.04
N GLU A 77 3.82 17.32 -1.44
CA GLU A 77 4.19 17.14 -2.85
C GLU A 77 4.05 15.67 -3.24
N ILE A 78 3.01 15.31 -4.00
CA ILE A 78 2.83 13.93 -4.49
C ILE A 78 3.73 13.71 -5.71
N VAL A 79 4.58 12.70 -5.63
CA VAL A 79 5.49 12.27 -6.69
C VAL A 79 5.14 10.85 -7.14
N ASP A 80 4.87 10.70 -8.42
CA ASP A 80 4.41 9.43 -8.99
C ASP A 80 5.50 8.37 -9.13
N PHE A 81 5.13 7.10 -8.89
CA PHE A 81 5.89 5.95 -9.33
C PHE A 81 4.96 4.89 -9.97
N PRO A 82 5.46 4.05 -10.90
CA PRO A 82 4.60 3.17 -11.69
C PRO A 82 4.11 1.93 -10.97
N PHE A 83 4.92 1.30 -10.12
CA PHE A 83 4.62 0.09 -9.34
C PHE A 83 5.64 -0.11 -8.23
N TYR A 84 5.27 -0.89 -7.21
CA TYR A 84 6.16 -1.22 -6.09
C TYR A 84 7.19 -2.25 -6.53
N ASP A 85 8.45 -1.83 -6.54
CA ASP A 85 9.64 -2.65 -6.75
C ASP A 85 10.80 -2.15 -5.91
N ILE A 86 11.93 -2.83 -5.97
CA ILE A 86 13.13 -2.43 -5.23
C ILE A 86 13.61 -1.02 -5.61
N THR A 87 13.34 -0.57 -6.83
CA THR A 87 13.78 0.74 -7.32
C THR A 87 13.09 1.88 -6.57
N VAL A 88 11.78 1.76 -6.30
CA VAL A 88 11.07 2.80 -5.54
C VAL A 88 11.50 2.84 -4.08
N PHE A 89 11.79 1.70 -3.48
CA PHE A 89 12.33 1.65 -2.11
C PHE A 89 13.73 2.29 -2.03
N ASN A 90 14.62 1.96 -2.96
CA ASN A 90 15.93 2.59 -3.07
C ASN A 90 15.80 4.10 -3.31
N ARG A 91 14.87 4.52 -4.15
CA ARG A 91 14.60 5.94 -4.40
C ARG A 91 14.14 6.67 -3.13
N CYS A 92 13.24 6.07 -2.37
CA CYS A 92 12.80 6.61 -1.09
C CYS A 92 13.98 6.83 -0.14
N GLU A 93 14.88 5.86 -0.04
CA GLU A 93 16.06 5.93 0.81
C GLU A 93 17.04 7.00 0.35
N THR A 94 17.43 6.99 -0.94
CA THR A 94 18.51 7.83 -1.46
C THR A 94 18.11 9.29 -1.70
N GLN A 95 16.83 9.56 -1.97
CA GLN A 95 16.33 10.91 -2.22
C GLN A 95 15.68 11.57 -0.99
N GLY A 96 15.66 10.88 0.15
CA GLY A 96 15.03 11.40 1.37
C GLY A 96 13.55 11.71 1.22
N CYS A 97 12.82 10.94 0.39
CA CYS A 97 11.40 11.07 0.21
C CYS A 97 10.63 10.22 1.24
N LEU A 98 9.37 10.53 1.42
CA LEU A 98 8.41 9.62 2.05
C LEU A 98 7.84 8.68 0.97
N LEU A 99 7.54 7.44 1.33
CA LEU A 99 6.90 6.47 0.46
C LEU A 99 5.60 5.98 1.10
N MET A 100 4.47 6.16 0.42
CA MET A 100 3.24 5.53 0.85
C MET A 100 3.41 4.00 0.79
N THR A 101 3.13 3.35 1.89
CA THR A 101 3.25 1.91 2.05
C THR A 101 2.12 1.38 2.94
N ILE A 102 2.17 0.12 3.30
CA ILE A 102 1.25 -0.50 4.26
C ILE A 102 2.02 -1.10 5.42
N GLU A 103 1.34 -1.28 6.55
CA GLU A 103 1.94 -1.85 7.76
C GLU A 103 2.67 -3.17 7.52
N ASN A 104 2.13 -4.02 6.66
CA ASN A 104 2.66 -5.36 6.37
C ASN A 104 4.01 -5.34 5.63
N TRP A 105 4.44 -4.19 5.13
CA TRP A 105 5.72 -4.01 4.43
C TRP A 105 6.78 -3.31 5.28
N ASP A 106 6.65 -3.35 6.61
CA ASP A 106 7.56 -2.66 7.54
C ASP A 106 9.03 -3.07 7.39
N ASN A 107 9.31 -4.30 7.03
CA ASN A 107 10.67 -4.82 6.92
C ASN A 107 11.09 -5.17 5.48
N VAL A 108 10.47 -4.57 4.48
CA VAL A 108 10.79 -4.85 3.06
C VAL A 108 12.16 -4.33 2.66
N HIS A 109 12.62 -3.24 3.27
CA HIS A 109 13.91 -2.64 2.97
C HIS A 109 14.70 -2.32 4.25
N PRO A 110 15.98 -2.76 4.37
CA PRO A 110 16.76 -2.67 5.62
C PRO A 110 17.05 -1.25 6.08
N LEU A 111 17.14 -0.30 5.15
CA LEU A 111 17.45 1.11 5.43
C LEU A 111 16.21 1.99 5.58
N LEU A 112 15.03 1.45 5.38
CA LEU A 112 13.78 2.16 5.61
C LEU A 112 13.18 1.83 6.98
N LYS A 113 12.40 2.76 7.46
CA LYS A 113 11.55 2.64 8.64
C LYS A 113 10.14 3.02 8.23
N THR A 114 9.16 2.23 8.62
CA THR A 114 7.74 2.50 8.35
C THR A 114 7.11 3.10 9.59
N LEU A 115 6.46 4.23 9.44
CA LEU A 115 5.78 4.94 10.52
C LEU A 115 4.29 5.06 10.24
N PRO A 116 3.44 4.92 11.28
CA PRO A 116 2.05 5.29 11.19
C PRO A 116 1.91 6.79 10.93
N VAL A 117 0.80 7.17 10.32
CA VAL A 117 0.43 8.57 10.07
C VAL A 117 -0.93 8.82 10.73
N GLU A 118 -1.18 10.04 11.20
CA GLU A 118 -2.48 10.45 11.79
C GLU A 118 -3.57 10.58 10.71
N TRP A 119 -3.90 9.46 10.07
CA TRP A 119 -5.00 9.30 9.13
C TRP A 119 -5.62 7.92 9.24
N ASP A 120 -6.86 7.76 8.79
CA ASP A 120 -7.61 6.50 8.87
C ASP A 120 -7.72 5.80 7.51
N TYR A 121 -6.62 5.83 6.72
CA TYR A 121 -6.62 5.16 5.43
C TYR A 121 -6.23 3.69 5.56
N THR A 122 -6.99 2.85 4.90
CA THR A 122 -6.67 1.43 4.74
C THR A 122 -6.77 1.02 3.27
N LEU A 123 -6.02 -0.01 2.91
CA LEU A 123 -6.09 -0.64 1.60
C LEU A 123 -6.36 -2.13 1.75
N PRO A 124 -7.24 -2.71 0.93
CA PRO A 124 -7.50 -4.14 0.99
C PRO A 124 -6.26 -4.92 0.54
N PHE A 125 -5.86 -5.88 1.37
CA PHE A 125 -4.80 -6.84 1.09
C PHE A 125 -5.39 -8.23 0.96
N GLY A 126 -4.97 -8.98 -0.06
CA GLY A 126 -5.58 -10.27 -0.30
C GLY A 126 -4.88 -11.12 -1.34
N LEU A 127 -5.61 -12.08 -1.86
CA LEU A 127 -5.17 -13.02 -2.87
C LEU A 127 -5.86 -12.72 -4.19
N MET A 128 -5.09 -12.74 -5.27
CA MET A 128 -5.58 -12.74 -6.66
C MET A 128 -5.31 -14.12 -7.27
N PHE A 129 -6.30 -14.67 -7.94
CA PHE A 129 -6.23 -16.01 -8.54
C PHE A 129 -7.06 -16.10 -9.81
N SER A 130 -6.83 -17.15 -10.60
CA SER A 130 -7.58 -17.41 -11.83
C SER A 130 -9.07 -17.62 -11.55
N PRO A 131 -9.99 -17.18 -12.42
CA PRO A 131 -11.41 -17.53 -12.34
C PRO A 131 -11.67 -19.05 -12.40
N ASN A 132 -10.74 -19.77 -13.03
CA ASN A 132 -10.75 -21.23 -13.11
C ASN A 132 -9.56 -21.81 -12.33
N PRO A 133 -9.58 -21.76 -10.99
CA PRO A 133 -8.46 -22.21 -10.18
C PRO A 133 -8.33 -23.74 -10.19
N SER A 134 -7.08 -24.24 -10.13
CA SER A 134 -6.82 -25.67 -10.00
C SER A 134 -7.37 -26.22 -8.67
N PRO A 135 -7.56 -27.56 -8.57
CA PRO A 135 -7.98 -28.18 -7.30
C PRO A 135 -7.07 -27.85 -6.12
N GLN A 136 -5.76 -27.70 -6.35
CA GLN A 136 -4.77 -27.32 -5.33
C GLN A 136 -5.02 -25.88 -4.85
N VAL A 137 -5.25 -24.94 -5.78
CA VAL A 137 -5.58 -23.55 -5.45
C VAL A 137 -6.89 -23.47 -4.68
N LEU A 138 -7.92 -24.23 -5.10
CA LEU A 138 -9.19 -24.29 -4.37
C LEU A 138 -9.02 -24.82 -2.94
N ALA A 139 -8.21 -25.88 -2.75
CA ALA A 139 -7.92 -26.41 -1.42
C ALA A 139 -7.19 -25.37 -0.55
N PHE A 140 -6.21 -24.66 -1.11
CA PHE A 140 -5.50 -23.58 -0.44
C PHE A 140 -6.47 -22.44 -0.03
N LEU A 141 -7.29 -21.97 -0.96
CA LEU A 141 -8.27 -20.90 -0.67
C LEU A 141 -9.27 -21.30 0.43
N LYS A 142 -9.72 -22.56 0.44
CA LYS A 142 -10.57 -23.09 1.52
C LYS A 142 -9.86 -23.07 2.88
N ALA A 143 -8.58 -23.45 2.91
CA ALA A 143 -7.78 -23.40 4.13
C ALA A 143 -7.60 -21.96 4.63
N VAL A 144 -7.24 -21.04 3.74
CA VAL A 144 -7.11 -19.60 4.07
C VAL A 144 -8.40 -19.03 4.63
N LYS A 145 -9.54 -19.27 3.97
CA LYS A 145 -10.86 -18.80 4.46
C LYS A 145 -11.18 -19.29 5.87
N LYS A 146 -10.81 -20.52 6.21
CA LYS A 146 -11.02 -21.06 7.56
C LYS A 146 -10.19 -20.34 8.63
N ILE A 147 -8.95 -19.91 8.27
CA ILE A 147 -8.03 -19.29 9.21
C ILE A 147 -8.31 -17.80 9.38
N THR A 148 -8.67 -17.12 8.30
CA THR A 148 -8.75 -15.65 8.25
C THR A 148 -10.18 -15.10 8.37
N ASN A 149 -11.22 -15.93 8.32
CA ASN A 149 -12.62 -15.50 8.13
C ASN A 149 -12.79 -14.56 6.92
N ALA A 150 -11.94 -14.72 5.91
CA ALA A 150 -11.84 -13.85 4.75
C ALA A 150 -13.14 -13.87 3.91
N LYS A 151 -13.51 -12.69 3.42
CA LYS A 151 -14.71 -12.52 2.58
C LYS A 151 -14.27 -12.33 1.11
N PRO A 152 -15.04 -12.85 0.14
CA PRO A 152 -14.86 -12.45 -1.25
C PRO A 152 -15.17 -10.95 -1.40
N LEU A 153 -14.42 -10.28 -2.25
CA LEU A 153 -14.71 -8.90 -2.68
C LEU A 153 -15.86 -8.87 -3.67
#